data_44784df114a24d33f76e037ffbf73bdd
#
_entry.id   44784df114a24d33f76e037ffbf73bdd
#
_cell.length_a   1.000
_cell.length_b   1.000
_cell.length_c   1.000
_cell.angle_alpha   90.00
_cell.angle_beta   90.00
_cell.angle_gamma   90.00
#
_symmetry.space_group_name_H-M   'P 1'
#
loop_
_entity.id
_entity.type
_entity.pdbx_description
1 polymer ?
#
loop_
_entity_poly.entity_id
_entity_poly.type
_entity_poly.pdbx_seq_one_letter_code
_entity_poly.pdbx_strand_id
1 'polypeptide(L)'
;VFSADAAEEPLYSQLRVRGKLKRVLENIERFQKIREMHYKDTPLITRVSGVLVDEAQNMNGMKKLWGSLVDQISFVKYNPWENVYHSPLSHVAEPCSDLWRRMFVWFDGKINPCDTDYKSDLITGNVKEVSLSNAWRGENYTRLRKSHVNGQRENVSPCNRCVVV
;
A
#
# COMPACT_ATOMS: atom_id res chain seq x y z
N VAL A 1 9.25 -9.17 -2.78
CA VAL A 1 8.11 -9.20 -1.86
C VAL A 1 7.12 -10.25 -2.36
N PHE A 2 6.58 -11.07 -1.44
CA PHE A 2 5.49 -12.02 -1.68
C PHE A 2 4.23 -11.49 -0.97
N SER A 3 3.10 -11.45 -1.66
CA SER A 3 1.84 -11.00 -1.07
C SER A 3 1.04 -12.19 -0.55
N ALA A 4 0.76 -12.24 0.75
CA ALA A 4 0.01 -13.32 1.39
C ALA A 4 -0.79 -12.81 2.59
N ASP A 5 -2.09 -13.10 2.60
CA ASP A 5 -3.03 -12.54 3.60
C ASP A 5 -3.51 -13.58 4.61
N ALA A 6 -3.14 -14.83 4.48
CA ALA A 6 -3.46 -15.89 5.43
C ALA A 6 -2.36 -16.96 5.48
N ALA A 7 -2.35 -17.76 6.55
CA ALA A 7 -1.43 -18.88 6.76
C ALA A 7 -2.11 -20.25 6.67
N GLU A 8 -3.41 -20.28 6.39
CA GLU A 8 -4.22 -21.49 6.40
C GLU A 8 -5.19 -21.51 5.22
N GLU A 9 -5.39 -22.69 4.62
CA GLU A 9 -6.56 -22.97 3.79
C GLU A 9 -7.76 -23.28 4.72
N PRO A 10 -9.01 -22.92 4.41
CA PRO A 10 -9.50 -22.30 3.15
C PRO A 10 -9.40 -20.77 3.12
N LEU A 11 -9.05 -20.10 4.23
CA LEU A 11 -9.03 -18.65 4.32
C LEU A 11 -8.12 -18.02 3.25
N TYR A 12 -6.95 -18.63 2.98
CA TYR A 12 -6.06 -18.16 1.93
C TYR A 12 -6.75 -18.11 0.56
N SER A 13 -7.45 -19.18 0.19
CA SER A 13 -8.16 -19.24 -1.11
C SER A 13 -9.35 -18.29 -1.18
N GLN A 14 -9.96 -17.97 -0.04
CA GLN A 14 -11.05 -17.01 0.07
C GLN A 14 -10.55 -15.58 -0.16
N LEU A 15 -9.48 -15.19 0.52
CA LEU A 15 -8.90 -13.83 0.43
C LEU A 15 -8.14 -13.63 -0.88
N ARG A 16 -7.48 -14.67 -1.39
CA ARG A 16 -6.76 -14.70 -2.67
C ARG A 16 -7.50 -15.57 -3.66
N VAL A 17 -8.54 -15.02 -4.28
CA VAL A 17 -9.43 -15.75 -5.21
C VAL A 17 -8.62 -16.58 -6.23
N ARG A 18 -8.90 -17.90 -6.28
CA ARG A 18 -8.15 -18.91 -7.05
C ARG A 18 -6.70 -19.13 -6.58
N GLY A 19 -6.25 -18.48 -5.51
CA GLY A 19 -4.96 -18.74 -4.88
C GLY A 19 -4.95 -20.12 -4.22
N LYS A 20 -3.77 -20.75 -4.19
CA LYS A 20 -3.54 -22.00 -3.45
C LYS A 20 -2.32 -21.81 -2.56
N LEU A 21 -2.52 -21.89 -1.25
CA LEU A 21 -1.46 -21.67 -0.25
C LEU A 21 -0.26 -22.61 -0.53
N LYS A 22 -0.52 -23.91 -0.73
CA LYS A 22 0.51 -24.90 -1.02
C LYS A 22 1.43 -24.46 -2.17
N ARG A 23 0.87 -23.97 -3.27
CA ARG A 23 1.66 -23.52 -4.43
C ARG A 23 2.54 -22.31 -4.12
N VAL A 24 2.06 -21.42 -3.27
CA VAL A 24 2.84 -20.24 -2.86
C VAL A 24 4.00 -20.66 -1.97
N LEU A 25 3.77 -21.57 -1.03
CA LEU A 25 4.82 -22.13 -0.18
C LEU A 25 5.91 -22.82 -1.01
N GLU A 26 5.53 -23.72 -1.92
CA GLU A 26 6.46 -24.40 -2.84
C GLU A 26 7.28 -23.39 -3.67
N ASN A 27 6.67 -22.32 -4.16
CA ASN A 27 7.35 -21.28 -4.93
C ASN A 27 8.35 -20.48 -4.07
N ILE A 28 8.00 -20.16 -2.83
CA ILE A 28 8.91 -19.47 -1.91
C ILE A 28 10.10 -20.37 -1.55
N GLU A 29 9.86 -21.63 -1.24
CA GLU A 29 10.93 -22.60 -0.96
C GLU A 29 11.87 -22.77 -2.16
N ARG A 30 11.29 -22.88 -3.37
CA ARG A 30 12.09 -22.94 -4.60
C ARG A 30 12.91 -21.67 -4.81
N PHE A 31 12.32 -20.51 -4.56
CA PHE A 31 13.03 -19.24 -4.64
C PHE A 31 14.21 -19.20 -3.66
N GLN A 32 14.02 -19.62 -2.40
CA GLN A 32 15.08 -19.64 -1.41
C GLN A 32 16.23 -20.59 -1.81
N LYS A 33 15.91 -21.79 -2.32
CA LYS A 33 16.92 -22.73 -2.83
C LYS A 33 17.75 -22.11 -3.98
N ILE A 34 17.11 -21.42 -4.93
CA ILE A 34 17.80 -20.74 -6.02
C ILE A 34 18.68 -19.61 -5.48
N ARG A 35 18.19 -18.81 -4.53
CA ARG A 35 18.94 -17.75 -3.88
C ARG A 35 20.21 -18.30 -3.23
N GLU A 36 20.09 -19.37 -2.46
CA GLU A 36 21.24 -19.99 -1.78
C GLU A 36 22.27 -20.57 -2.75
N MET A 37 21.81 -21.20 -3.85
CA MET A 37 22.71 -21.84 -4.81
C MET A 37 23.44 -20.85 -5.73
N HIS A 38 22.77 -19.76 -6.13
CA HIS A 38 23.28 -18.91 -7.21
C HIS A 38 23.49 -17.45 -6.81
N TYR A 39 22.91 -17.00 -5.69
CA TYR A 39 22.88 -15.59 -5.30
C TYR A 39 23.20 -15.38 -3.82
N LYS A 40 24.00 -16.26 -3.23
CA LYS A 40 24.36 -16.24 -1.80
C LYS A 40 24.98 -14.93 -1.36
N ASP A 41 25.82 -14.34 -2.20
CA ASP A 41 26.53 -13.09 -1.89
C ASP A 41 25.78 -11.83 -2.32
N THR A 42 24.56 -11.99 -2.85
CA THR A 42 23.72 -10.84 -3.25
C THR A 42 22.92 -10.35 -2.05
N PRO A 43 22.93 -9.04 -1.72
CA PRO A 43 22.19 -8.47 -0.60
C PRO A 43 20.69 -8.40 -0.91
N LEU A 44 20.06 -9.55 -1.12
CA LEU A 44 18.66 -9.68 -1.47
C LEU A 44 17.85 -10.03 -0.23
N ILE A 45 16.93 -9.15 0.15
CA ILE A 45 16.01 -9.33 1.27
C ILE A 45 14.65 -9.78 0.74
N THR A 46 14.14 -10.89 1.26
CA THR A 46 12.79 -11.38 0.98
C THR A 46 11.80 -10.91 2.04
N ARG A 47 10.59 -10.58 1.62
CA ARG A 47 9.53 -10.17 2.54
C ARG A 47 8.17 -10.72 2.14
N VAL A 48 7.41 -11.20 3.10
CA VAL A 48 5.96 -11.40 2.98
C VAL A 48 5.25 -10.15 3.46
N SER A 49 4.34 -9.64 2.64
CA SER A 49 3.41 -8.57 3.01
C SER A 49 1.98 -9.07 2.88
N GLY A 50 1.13 -8.70 3.83
CA GLY A 50 -0.29 -9.04 3.81
C GLY A 50 -1.16 -7.95 4.41
N VAL A 51 -2.47 -8.05 4.12
CA VAL A 51 -3.49 -7.14 4.62
C VAL A 51 -4.40 -7.90 5.58
N LEU A 52 -4.67 -7.30 6.73
CA LEU A 52 -5.58 -7.84 7.73
C LEU A 52 -6.98 -7.29 7.45
N VAL A 53 -7.83 -8.11 6.89
CA VAL A 53 -9.22 -7.78 6.48
C VAL A 53 -10.26 -8.54 7.29
N ASP A 54 -9.87 -9.62 7.95
CA ASP A 54 -10.77 -10.55 8.63
C ASP A 54 -10.20 -10.92 10.01
N GLU A 55 -11.06 -10.97 11.04
CA GLU A 55 -10.67 -11.38 12.40
C GLU A 55 -10.23 -12.86 12.48
N ALA A 56 -10.65 -13.68 11.52
CA ALA A 56 -10.20 -15.06 11.38
C ALA A 56 -8.72 -15.17 10.95
N GLN A 57 -8.08 -14.11 10.52
CA GLN A 57 -6.66 -14.10 10.18
C GLN A 57 -5.80 -14.23 11.44
N ASN A 58 -5.39 -15.45 11.75
CA ASN A 58 -4.54 -15.76 12.90
C ASN A 58 -3.15 -15.14 12.75
N MET A 59 -2.94 -13.97 13.34
CA MET A 59 -1.66 -13.23 13.26
C MET A 59 -0.47 -14.05 13.78
N ASN A 60 -0.64 -14.82 14.84
CA ASN A 60 0.45 -15.64 15.39
C ASN A 60 0.82 -16.79 14.43
N GLY A 61 -0.18 -17.44 13.84
CA GLY A 61 0.03 -18.45 12.79
C GLY A 61 0.71 -17.85 11.56
N MET A 62 0.29 -16.67 11.12
CA MET A 62 0.91 -15.95 10.01
C MET A 62 2.38 -15.58 10.30
N LYS A 63 2.68 -15.05 11.48
CA LYS A 63 4.05 -14.75 11.89
C LYS A 63 4.92 -16.01 11.94
N LYS A 64 4.40 -17.10 12.47
CA LYS A 64 5.12 -18.36 12.56
C LYS A 64 5.41 -18.97 11.19
N LEU A 65 4.40 -19.08 10.32
CA LEU A 65 4.55 -19.66 8.99
C LEU A 65 5.46 -18.81 8.10
N TRP A 66 5.11 -17.55 7.90
CA TRP A 66 5.82 -16.71 6.96
C TRP A 66 7.21 -16.30 7.46
N GLY A 67 7.36 -16.06 8.77
CA GLY A 67 8.65 -15.71 9.37
C GLY A 67 9.70 -16.84 9.30
N SER A 68 9.29 -18.09 9.11
CA SER A 68 10.23 -19.20 8.89
C SER A 68 10.71 -19.30 7.43
N LEU A 69 10.08 -18.59 6.50
CA LEU A 69 10.32 -18.71 5.06
C LEU A 69 10.99 -17.50 4.43
N VAL A 70 10.93 -16.35 5.07
CA VAL A 70 11.43 -15.09 4.53
C VAL A 70 12.16 -14.26 5.58
N ASP A 71 12.97 -13.30 5.14
CA ASP A 71 13.78 -12.45 6.02
C ASP A 71 12.93 -11.42 6.80
N GLN A 72 11.78 -10.99 6.24
CA GLN A 72 10.91 -9.98 6.83
C GLN A 72 9.44 -10.31 6.61
N ILE A 73 8.61 -9.91 7.58
CA ILE A 73 7.15 -9.96 7.48
C ILE A 73 6.56 -8.59 7.79
N SER A 74 5.50 -8.20 7.07
CA SER A 74 4.79 -6.94 7.29
C SER A 74 3.29 -7.12 7.04
N PHE A 75 2.47 -6.86 8.05
CA PHE A 75 1.02 -6.92 7.94
C PHE A 75 0.43 -5.56 8.30
N VAL A 76 -0.49 -5.07 7.47
CA VAL A 76 -1.19 -3.81 7.66
C VAL A 76 -2.68 -4.05 7.77
N LYS A 77 -3.38 -3.22 8.53
CA LYS A 77 -4.85 -3.26 8.55
C LYS A 77 -5.40 -2.84 7.20
N TYR A 78 -6.47 -3.49 6.79
CA TYR A 78 -7.22 -3.09 5.61
C TYR A 78 -7.73 -1.65 5.77
N ASN A 79 -7.53 -0.86 4.74
CA ASN A 79 -8.10 0.48 4.62
C ASN A 79 -9.00 0.47 3.37
N PRO A 80 -10.32 0.66 3.51
CA PRO A 80 -11.28 0.60 2.39
C PRO A 80 -11.17 1.84 1.48
N TRP A 81 -9.98 2.07 0.94
CA TRP A 81 -9.66 3.21 0.06
C TRP A 81 -10.53 3.27 -1.21
N GLU A 82 -11.01 2.12 -1.69
CA GLU A 82 -11.90 2.01 -2.85
C GLU A 82 -13.25 2.68 -2.65
N ASN A 83 -13.65 2.91 -1.40
CA ASN A 83 -14.91 3.56 -1.06
C ASN A 83 -14.73 4.98 -0.50
N VAL A 84 -13.51 5.54 -0.53
CA VAL A 84 -13.20 6.80 0.15
C VAL A 84 -14.18 7.94 -0.20
N TYR A 85 -14.61 8.05 -1.44
CA TYR A 85 -15.52 9.11 -1.87
C TYR A 85 -16.95 8.97 -1.33
N HIS A 86 -17.29 7.79 -0.81
CA HIS A 86 -18.61 7.49 -0.22
C HIS A 86 -18.53 7.17 1.27
N SER A 87 -17.31 7.15 1.82
CA SER A 87 -17.10 6.94 3.25
C SER A 87 -17.64 8.10 4.07
N PRO A 88 -18.05 7.89 5.32
CA PRO A 88 -18.38 8.97 6.26
C PRO A 88 -17.23 9.98 6.36
N LEU A 89 -17.56 11.20 6.76
CA LEU A 89 -16.53 12.20 7.07
C LEU A 89 -15.63 11.68 8.18
N SER A 90 -14.34 11.87 8.01
CA SER A 90 -13.31 11.51 8.98
C SER A 90 -13.06 12.71 9.91
N HIS A 91 -12.80 12.43 11.19
CA HIS A 91 -12.37 13.44 12.17
C HIS A 91 -10.84 13.52 12.29
N VAL A 92 -10.11 12.91 11.35
CA VAL A 92 -8.64 12.95 11.32
C VAL A 92 -8.18 14.35 10.94
N ALA A 93 -7.57 15.05 11.89
CA ALA A 93 -7.02 16.39 11.69
C ALA A 93 -5.52 16.36 11.30
N GLU A 94 -4.82 15.29 11.65
CA GLU A 94 -3.38 15.14 11.41
C GLU A 94 -3.05 15.20 9.92
N PRO A 95 -1.94 15.85 9.55
CA PRO A 95 -1.47 15.86 8.17
C PRO A 95 -1.15 14.45 7.67
N CYS A 96 -1.61 14.12 6.47
CA CYS A 96 -1.30 12.84 5.84
C CYS A 96 0.18 12.79 5.42
N SER A 97 0.93 11.82 5.96
CA SER A 97 2.37 11.67 5.67
C SER A 97 2.69 11.35 4.20
N ASP A 98 1.75 10.78 3.46
CA ASP A 98 1.93 10.43 2.05
C ASP A 98 2.20 11.66 1.17
N LEU A 99 1.70 12.83 1.54
CA LEU A 99 1.95 14.08 0.82
C LEU A 99 3.43 14.50 0.81
N TRP A 100 4.26 13.95 1.71
CA TRP A 100 5.70 14.23 1.79
C TRP A 100 6.58 13.03 1.45
N ARG A 101 5.98 11.86 1.21
CA ARG A 101 6.73 10.61 1.05
C ARG A 101 6.60 9.99 -0.32
N ARG A 102 5.50 10.21 -1.04
CA ARG A 102 5.21 9.51 -2.29
C ARG A 102 4.40 10.37 -3.26
N MET A 103 4.42 9.92 -4.50
CA MET A 103 3.69 10.45 -5.63
C MET A 103 3.28 9.27 -6.49
N PHE A 104 2.11 9.32 -7.06
CA PHE A 104 1.61 8.29 -7.96
C PHE A 104 1.47 8.86 -9.38
N VAL A 105 1.92 8.09 -10.35
CA VAL A 105 1.72 8.42 -11.76
C VAL A 105 0.83 7.34 -12.35
N TRP A 106 -0.33 7.74 -12.81
CA TRP A 106 -1.27 6.83 -13.44
C TRP A 106 -0.87 6.52 -14.89
N PHE A 107 -1.44 5.45 -15.46
CA PHE A 107 -1.14 4.99 -16.81
C PHE A 107 -1.41 6.06 -17.91
N ASP A 108 -2.31 7.00 -17.65
CA ASP A 108 -2.64 8.13 -18.55
C ASP A 108 -1.71 9.34 -18.37
N GLY A 109 -0.77 9.25 -17.43
CA GLY A 109 0.20 10.31 -17.12
C GLY A 109 -0.21 11.28 -16.03
N LYS A 110 -1.41 11.15 -15.44
CA LYS A 110 -1.83 11.97 -14.31
C LYS A 110 -0.94 11.75 -13.11
N ILE A 111 -0.60 12.84 -12.43
CA ILE A 111 0.21 12.82 -11.21
C ILE A 111 -0.72 13.06 -10.03
N ASN A 112 -0.85 12.05 -9.17
CA ASN A 112 -1.69 12.08 -7.98
C ASN A 112 -0.86 12.11 -6.70
N PRO A 113 -1.36 12.74 -5.61
CA PRO A 113 -0.68 12.77 -4.32
C PRO A 113 -0.75 11.43 -3.56
N CYS A 114 -1.77 10.61 -3.83
CA CYS A 114 -1.95 9.29 -3.23
C CYS A 114 -2.79 8.37 -4.13
N ASP A 115 -2.79 7.09 -3.84
CA ASP A 115 -3.57 6.06 -4.53
C ASP A 115 -5.04 6.01 -4.08
N THR A 116 -5.33 6.51 -2.89
CA THR A 116 -6.69 6.62 -2.35
C THR A 116 -7.57 7.55 -3.20
N ASP A 117 -6.97 8.59 -3.80
CA ASP A 117 -7.63 9.48 -4.76
C ASP A 117 -7.69 8.84 -6.16
N TYR A 118 -8.39 7.72 -6.29
CA TYR A 118 -8.47 6.97 -7.56
C TYR A 118 -9.24 7.69 -8.68
N LYS A 119 -10.02 8.75 -8.36
CA LYS A 119 -10.70 9.59 -9.35
C LYS A 119 -9.81 10.72 -9.86
N SER A 120 -8.66 10.96 -9.23
CA SER A 120 -7.74 12.06 -9.53
C SER A 120 -8.36 13.45 -9.32
N ASP A 121 -9.21 13.61 -8.29
CA ASP A 121 -9.77 14.93 -7.93
C ASP A 121 -8.68 15.88 -7.39
N LEU A 122 -7.59 15.31 -6.86
CA LEU A 122 -6.43 16.04 -6.33
C LEU A 122 -5.25 16.04 -7.31
N ILE A 123 -5.50 15.89 -8.60
CA ILE A 123 -4.45 15.87 -9.62
C ILE A 123 -3.47 17.04 -9.44
N THR A 124 -2.18 16.76 -9.44
CA THR A 124 -1.12 17.75 -9.24
C THR A 124 -0.36 18.10 -10.52
N GLY A 125 -0.60 17.37 -11.60
CA GLY A 125 -0.01 17.60 -12.91
C GLY A 125 -0.15 16.39 -13.84
N ASN A 126 0.50 16.48 -15.00
CA ASN A 126 0.61 15.37 -15.95
C ASN A 126 2.06 15.28 -16.44
N VAL A 127 2.63 14.07 -16.47
CA VAL A 127 4.03 13.84 -16.89
C VAL A 127 4.31 14.23 -18.35
N LYS A 128 3.27 14.38 -19.16
CA LYS A 128 3.39 14.89 -20.54
C LYS A 128 3.64 16.39 -20.61
N GLU A 129 3.37 17.12 -19.52
CA GLU A 129 3.38 18.57 -19.45
C GLU A 129 4.44 19.10 -18.48
N VAL A 130 4.70 18.36 -17.40
CA VAL A 130 5.57 18.80 -16.32
C VAL A 130 6.45 17.65 -15.80
N SER A 131 7.70 17.96 -15.41
CA SER A 131 8.57 16.98 -14.76
C SER A 131 8.04 16.61 -13.37
N LEU A 132 8.35 15.39 -12.90
CA LEU A 132 7.95 14.94 -11.57
C LEU A 132 8.48 15.86 -10.45
N SER A 133 9.71 16.36 -10.60
CA SER A 133 10.31 17.30 -9.65
C SER A 133 9.57 18.63 -9.60
N ASN A 134 9.13 19.14 -10.74
CA ASN A 134 8.35 20.37 -10.80
C ASN A 134 6.94 20.19 -10.27
N ALA A 135 6.27 19.06 -10.58
CA ALA A 135 4.97 18.73 -9.99
C ALA A 135 5.06 18.63 -8.46
N TRP A 136 6.08 17.90 -7.92
CA TRP A 136 6.30 17.73 -6.49
C TRP A 136 6.47 19.03 -5.71
N ARG A 137 7.15 20.02 -6.33
CA ARG A 137 7.40 21.35 -5.75
C ARG A 137 6.35 22.37 -6.18
N GLY A 138 5.46 21.97 -7.09
CA GLY A 138 4.49 22.86 -7.71
C GLY A 138 3.41 23.36 -6.75
N GLU A 139 2.64 24.32 -7.24
CA GLU A 139 1.62 25.00 -6.45
C GLU A 139 0.54 24.04 -5.92
N ASN A 140 0.10 23.06 -6.73
CA ASN A 140 -0.94 22.12 -6.34
C ASN A 140 -0.53 21.27 -5.14
N TYR A 141 0.68 20.70 -5.13
CA TYR A 141 1.21 19.99 -3.98
C TYR A 141 1.41 20.89 -2.77
N THR A 142 1.94 22.09 -2.99
CA THR A 142 2.18 23.08 -1.93
C THR A 142 0.87 23.51 -1.28
N ARG A 143 -0.18 23.77 -2.06
CA ARG A 143 -1.50 24.13 -1.55
C ARG A 143 -2.10 22.98 -0.71
N LEU A 144 -2.03 21.75 -1.23
CA LEU A 144 -2.53 20.56 -0.53
C LEU A 144 -1.81 20.34 0.80
N ARG A 145 -0.47 20.40 0.82
CA ARG A 145 0.33 20.30 2.04
C ARG A 145 -0.02 21.40 3.05
N LYS A 146 -0.16 22.64 2.61
CA LYS A 146 -0.57 23.76 3.45
C LYS A 146 -1.94 23.53 4.10
N SER A 147 -2.94 23.08 3.33
CA SER A 147 -4.27 22.75 3.87
C SER A 147 -4.17 21.72 5.00
N HIS A 148 -3.35 20.67 4.83
CA HIS A 148 -3.16 19.65 5.86
C HIS A 148 -2.43 20.18 7.10
N VAL A 149 -1.35 20.94 6.91
CA VAL A 149 -0.58 21.52 8.05
C VAL A 149 -1.41 22.53 8.84
N ASN A 150 -2.27 23.28 8.16
CA ASN A 150 -3.14 24.29 8.79
C ASN A 150 -4.42 23.70 9.42
N GLY A 151 -4.55 22.38 9.51
CA GLY A 151 -5.74 21.73 10.07
C GLY A 151 -6.99 21.85 9.19
N GLN A 152 -6.84 22.16 7.90
CA GLN A 152 -7.95 22.37 6.96
C GLN A 152 -8.23 21.11 6.10
N ARG A 153 -7.75 19.95 6.54
CA ARG A 153 -7.93 18.67 5.85
C ARG A 153 -9.42 18.35 5.61
N GLU A 154 -10.28 18.73 6.53
CA GLU A 154 -11.73 18.54 6.45
C GLU A 154 -12.36 19.21 5.21
N ASN A 155 -11.73 20.25 4.68
CA ASN A 155 -12.20 21.00 3.51
C ASN A 155 -11.68 20.41 2.18
N VAL A 156 -10.91 19.32 2.22
CA VAL A 156 -10.28 18.71 1.05
C VAL A 156 -10.88 17.34 0.76
N SER A 157 -11.69 17.21 -0.28
CA SER A 157 -12.15 15.90 -0.76
C SER A 157 -11.04 15.23 -1.61
N PRO A 158 -10.80 13.92 -1.48
CA PRO A 158 -11.42 12.96 -0.56
C PRO A 158 -10.72 12.86 0.82
N CYS A 159 -9.72 13.73 1.10
CA CYS A 159 -8.93 13.70 2.36
C CYS A 159 -9.81 13.79 3.62
N ASN A 160 -10.94 14.51 3.52
CA ASN A 160 -11.92 14.66 4.61
C ASN A 160 -12.69 13.37 4.95
N ARG A 161 -12.50 12.31 4.17
CA ARG A 161 -13.12 10.99 4.38
C ARG A 161 -12.07 9.89 4.57
N CYS A 162 -10.81 10.23 4.39
CA CYS A 162 -9.70 9.30 4.48
C CYS A 162 -9.16 9.23 5.91
N VAL A 163 -8.80 8.03 6.37
CA VAL A 163 -8.28 7.77 7.73
C VAL A 163 -6.75 7.58 7.75
N VAL A 164 -6.08 7.73 6.62
CA VAL A 164 -4.61 7.62 6.53
C VAL A 164 -3.94 8.87 7.10
N VAL A 165 -2.93 8.67 7.92
CA VAL A 165 -2.09 9.71 8.53
C VAL A 165 -0.62 9.51 8.22
#